data_6293a43748b561fb203daf497a7abf3a
#
_entry.id   6293a43748b561fb203daf497a7abf3a
#
_cell.length_a   1.000
_cell.length_b   1.000
_cell.length_c   1.000
_cell.angle_alpha   90.00
_cell.angle_beta   90.00
_cell.angle_gamma   90.00
#
_symmetry.space_group_name_H-M   'P 1'
#
loop_
_entity.id
_entity.type
_entity.pdbx_description
1 polymer ?
#
loop_
_entity_poly.entity_id
_entity_poly.type
_entity_poly.pdbx_seq_one_letter_code
_entity_poly.pdbx_strand_id
1 'polypeptide(L)'
;MGGAALAIHPGALGDVLLAVPALRALRDAGARVMLAAQPRLASLLLALGEIDAACDFDALHLDALFAAEHGARLPAVDRIVCWFGARDPDFARRLAATGLRLTVAPSVAPPGRDVWEHLLATLGDGSTRARRDVVRLADGLIGEGRAALSAACADDARPVVVVHPGAGSSAKRWPAAAFAEVLVPMTARRNLQIVVHEGPADAEPVAQLSRLVPSARVLRGPALPALAGVLARCAAYVGNDSGVSHLAAAVGARAVVLFTPANLAWRPWALAPRVLTVATDCATLRDVRAVRHALEAVVA
;
A
#
# COMPACT_ATOMS: atom_id res chain seq x y z
N MET A 1 2.39 4.08 -32.05
CA MET A 1 2.65 4.90 -30.84
C MET A 1 1.56 4.54 -29.86
N GLY A 2 1.93 4.16 -28.62
CA GLY A 2 0.94 3.84 -27.60
C GLY A 2 0.20 5.10 -27.18
N GLY A 3 -1.13 5.01 -27.03
CA GLY A 3 -1.98 6.13 -26.63
C GLY A 3 -1.83 6.47 -25.14
N ALA A 4 -2.47 7.55 -24.68
CA ALA A 4 -2.51 7.94 -23.29
C ALA A 4 -3.70 7.27 -22.57
N ALA A 5 -3.48 6.79 -21.34
CA ALA A 5 -4.53 6.19 -20.51
C ALA A 5 -4.64 6.94 -19.17
N LEU A 6 -5.85 7.31 -18.79
CA LEU A 6 -6.18 7.83 -17.46
C LEU A 6 -6.73 6.69 -16.60
N ALA A 7 -6.00 6.33 -15.54
CA ALA A 7 -6.50 5.46 -14.49
C ALA A 7 -7.05 6.33 -13.35
N ILE A 8 -8.25 6.04 -12.84
CA ILE A 8 -8.94 6.81 -11.79
C ILE A 8 -9.16 5.90 -10.58
N HIS A 9 -8.52 6.22 -9.46
CA HIS A 9 -8.63 5.47 -8.21
C HIS A 9 -8.53 6.37 -6.96
N PRO A 10 -9.64 6.86 -6.39
CA PRO A 10 -9.63 7.79 -5.24
C PRO A 10 -9.40 7.12 -3.88
N GLY A 11 -9.14 5.80 -3.86
CA GLY A 11 -8.97 5.03 -2.64
C GLY A 11 -7.77 5.43 -1.78
N ALA A 12 -7.64 4.78 -0.63
CA ALA A 12 -6.51 4.95 0.29
C ALA A 12 -5.21 4.35 -0.28
N LEU A 13 -4.10 4.52 0.44
CA LEU A 13 -2.76 4.06 0.01
C LEU A 13 -2.75 2.57 -0.38
N GLY A 14 -3.37 1.70 0.44
CA GLY A 14 -3.44 0.26 0.14
C GLY A 14 -4.21 -0.03 -1.15
N ASP A 15 -5.34 0.65 -1.35
CA ASP A 15 -6.20 0.46 -2.52
C ASP A 15 -5.47 0.85 -3.82
N VAL A 16 -4.80 2.01 -3.80
CA VAL A 16 -4.03 2.51 -4.95
C VAL A 16 -2.84 1.59 -5.25
N LEU A 17 -2.16 1.09 -4.23
CA LEU A 17 -1.06 0.13 -4.41
C LEU A 17 -1.55 -1.22 -4.97
N LEU A 18 -2.77 -1.66 -4.63
CA LEU A 18 -3.37 -2.86 -5.22
C LEU A 18 -3.68 -2.71 -6.71
N ALA A 19 -3.77 -1.48 -7.23
CA ALA A 19 -3.95 -1.23 -8.65
C ALA A 19 -2.65 -1.32 -9.48
N VAL A 20 -1.46 -1.37 -8.85
CA VAL A 20 -0.15 -1.39 -9.56
C VAL A 20 -0.07 -2.47 -10.65
N PRO A 21 -0.48 -3.73 -10.45
CA PRO A 21 -0.47 -4.72 -11.53
C PRO A 21 -1.32 -4.31 -12.74
N ALA A 22 -2.46 -3.65 -12.52
CA ALA A 22 -3.31 -3.14 -13.60
C ALA A 22 -2.67 -1.93 -14.31
N LEU A 23 -2.02 -1.02 -13.57
CA LEU A 23 -1.27 0.10 -14.16
C LEU A 23 -0.11 -0.39 -15.03
N ARG A 24 0.62 -1.40 -14.57
CA ARG A 24 1.67 -2.07 -15.35
C ARG A 24 1.12 -2.72 -16.63
N ALA A 25 -0.07 -3.34 -16.55
CA ALA A 25 -0.72 -3.92 -17.72
C ALA A 25 -1.05 -2.88 -18.80
N LEU A 26 -1.47 -1.68 -18.40
CA LEU A 26 -1.68 -0.57 -19.33
C LEU A 26 -0.37 -0.11 -19.98
N ARG A 27 0.73 -0.04 -19.23
CA ARG A 27 2.06 0.33 -19.75
C ARG A 27 2.62 -0.75 -20.67
N ASP A 28 2.47 -2.03 -20.33
CA ASP A 28 2.87 -3.17 -21.18
C ASP A 28 2.12 -3.17 -22.53
N ALA A 29 0.87 -2.69 -22.53
CA ALA A 29 0.11 -2.47 -23.76
C ALA A 29 0.54 -1.22 -24.54
N GLY A 30 1.61 -0.54 -24.13
CA GLY A 30 2.18 0.64 -24.77
C GLY A 30 1.53 1.96 -24.39
N ALA A 31 0.64 2.00 -23.39
CA ALA A 31 0.01 3.24 -22.97
C ALA A 31 0.94 4.08 -22.06
N ARG A 32 0.93 5.39 -22.26
CA ARG A 32 1.42 6.35 -21.25
C ARG A 32 0.34 6.50 -20.18
N VAL A 33 0.63 6.11 -18.93
CA VAL A 33 -0.34 6.01 -17.85
C VAL A 33 -0.31 7.25 -16.96
N MET A 34 -1.45 7.95 -16.88
CA MET A 34 -1.73 8.98 -15.90
C MET A 34 -2.64 8.39 -14.79
N LEU A 35 -2.31 8.64 -13.53
CA LEU A 35 -3.15 8.22 -12.40
C LEU A 35 -3.80 9.43 -11.75
N ALA A 36 -5.12 9.43 -11.70
CA ALA A 36 -5.92 10.34 -10.89
C ALA A 36 -6.23 9.69 -9.53
N ALA A 37 -5.61 10.21 -8.49
CA ALA A 37 -5.73 9.78 -7.11
C ALA A 37 -5.53 10.98 -6.18
N GLN A 38 -5.57 10.77 -4.85
CA GLN A 38 -5.13 11.79 -3.90
C GLN A 38 -3.69 12.24 -4.25
N PRO A 39 -3.35 13.55 -4.24
CA PRO A 39 -2.08 14.06 -4.73
C PRO A 39 -0.83 13.36 -4.18
N ARG A 40 -0.81 13.08 -2.87
CA ARG A 40 0.29 12.37 -2.21
C ARG A 40 0.48 10.92 -2.69
N LEU A 41 -0.60 10.26 -3.12
CA LEU A 41 -0.56 8.88 -3.60
C LEU A 41 -0.14 8.82 -5.07
N ALA A 42 -0.66 9.71 -5.90
CA ALA A 42 -0.24 9.85 -7.29
C ALA A 42 1.25 10.23 -7.36
N SER A 43 1.71 11.18 -6.52
CA SER A 43 3.14 11.55 -6.41
C SER A 43 4.02 10.38 -5.96
N LEU A 44 3.55 9.54 -5.02
CA LEU A 44 4.27 8.33 -4.63
C LEU A 44 4.46 7.39 -5.84
N LEU A 45 3.37 7.05 -6.55
CA LEU A 45 3.46 6.12 -7.68
C LEU A 45 4.30 6.67 -8.83
N LEU A 46 4.31 7.99 -9.03
CA LEU A 46 5.22 8.66 -9.97
C LEU A 46 6.68 8.51 -9.53
N ALA A 47 6.98 8.76 -8.25
CA ALA A 47 8.32 8.58 -7.70
C ALA A 47 8.80 7.12 -7.74
N LEU A 48 7.87 6.16 -7.60
CA LEU A 48 8.14 4.74 -7.74
C LEU A 48 8.29 4.29 -9.21
N GLY A 49 8.04 5.15 -10.18
CA GLY A 49 8.13 4.82 -11.60
C GLY A 49 6.98 3.91 -12.11
N GLU A 50 5.88 3.82 -11.38
CA GLU A 50 4.75 2.95 -11.74
C GLU A 50 3.73 3.64 -12.66
N ILE A 51 3.81 4.97 -12.78
CA ILE A 51 3.00 5.80 -13.69
C ILE A 51 3.88 6.85 -14.37
N ASP A 52 3.37 7.44 -15.45
CA ASP A 52 4.10 8.44 -16.25
C ASP A 52 3.64 9.87 -15.94
N ALA A 53 2.47 10.04 -15.34
CA ALA A 53 1.96 11.34 -14.90
C ALA A 53 1.01 11.19 -13.70
N ALA A 54 1.02 12.19 -12.82
CA ALA A 54 0.10 12.31 -11.68
C ALA A 54 -0.99 13.33 -12.00
N CYS A 55 -2.22 13.05 -11.56
CA CYS A 55 -3.36 13.95 -11.63
C CYS A 55 -4.05 13.98 -10.26
N ASP A 56 -4.51 15.14 -9.83
CA ASP A 56 -5.35 15.24 -8.65
C ASP A 56 -6.76 14.75 -9.00
N PHE A 57 -7.26 13.78 -8.23
CA PHE A 57 -8.61 13.23 -8.44
C PHE A 57 -9.69 14.32 -8.34
N ASP A 58 -9.57 15.21 -7.36
CA ASP A 58 -10.58 16.26 -7.12
C ASP A 58 -10.61 17.29 -8.26
N ALA A 59 -9.46 17.52 -8.93
CA ALA A 59 -9.39 18.42 -10.08
C ALA A 59 -10.15 17.92 -11.31
N LEU A 60 -10.54 16.65 -11.35
CA LEU A 60 -11.36 16.10 -12.44
C LEU A 60 -12.83 16.47 -12.33
N HIS A 61 -13.30 16.94 -11.17
CA HIS A 61 -14.70 17.29 -10.91
C HIS A 61 -15.70 16.21 -11.37
N LEU A 62 -15.40 14.95 -11.04
CA LEU A 62 -16.23 13.81 -11.45
C LEU A 62 -17.58 13.75 -10.71
N ASP A 63 -17.73 14.47 -9.61
CA ASP A 63 -18.99 14.69 -8.90
C ASP A 63 -20.10 15.26 -9.82
N ALA A 64 -19.75 16.13 -10.76
CA ALA A 64 -20.65 16.64 -11.77
C ALA A 64 -21.35 15.53 -12.60
N LEU A 65 -20.69 14.39 -12.77
CA LEU A 65 -21.27 13.26 -13.50
C LEU A 65 -22.39 12.53 -12.72
N PHE A 66 -22.48 12.68 -11.41
CA PHE A 66 -23.61 12.15 -10.63
C PHE A 66 -24.85 13.07 -10.74
N ALA A 67 -24.64 14.39 -10.80
CA ALA A 67 -25.69 15.38 -10.82
C ALA A 67 -26.23 15.75 -12.22
N ALA A 68 -25.72 15.15 -13.29
CA ALA A 68 -26.00 15.54 -14.68
C ALA A 68 -25.57 16.97 -15.02
N GLU A 69 -24.58 17.48 -14.32
CA GLU A 69 -24.05 18.82 -14.53
C GLU A 69 -22.87 18.79 -15.52
N HIS A 70 -22.62 19.92 -16.17
CA HIS A 70 -21.45 20.12 -17.01
C HIS A 70 -20.30 20.60 -16.13
N GLY A 71 -19.22 19.87 -16.01
CA GLY A 71 -18.11 20.28 -15.15
C GLY A 71 -16.94 19.32 -15.07
N ALA A 72 -17.13 18.06 -15.45
CA ALA A 72 -16.04 17.10 -15.45
C ALA A 72 -14.90 17.55 -16.38
N ARG A 73 -13.66 17.55 -15.86
CA ARG A 73 -12.45 18.02 -16.55
C ARG A 73 -11.52 16.83 -16.81
N LEU A 74 -11.70 16.20 -17.94
CA LEU A 74 -10.85 15.07 -18.32
C LEU A 74 -9.64 15.56 -19.12
N PRO A 75 -8.42 15.07 -18.84
CA PRO A 75 -7.26 15.35 -19.67
C PRO A 75 -7.41 14.69 -21.05
N ALA A 76 -6.62 15.15 -22.02
CA ALA A 76 -6.58 14.55 -23.36
C ALA A 76 -5.95 13.15 -23.28
N VAL A 77 -6.78 12.10 -23.38
CA VAL A 77 -6.37 10.68 -23.32
C VAL A 77 -7.20 9.87 -24.32
N ASP A 78 -6.70 8.69 -24.65
CA ASP A 78 -7.36 7.76 -25.58
C ASP A 78 -8.22 6.71 -24.86
N ARG A 79 -7.91 6.48 -23.57
CA ARG A 79 -8.56 5.47 -22.75
C ARG A 79 -8.76 5.96 -21.31
N ILE A 80 -9.90 5.61 -20.71
CA ILE A 80 -10.17 5.80 -19.29
C ILE A 80 -10.40 4.43 -18.64
N VAL A 81 -9.73 4.19 -17.50
CA VAL A 81 -9.99 3.07 -16.59
C VAL A 81 -10.40 3.66 -15.25
N CYS A 82 -11.65 3.49 -14.88
CA CYS A 82 -12.25 4.12 -13.71
C CYS A 82 -12.72 3.08 -12.69
N TRP A 83 -12.05 3.02 -11.54
CA TRP A 83 -12.45 2.19 -10.40
C TRP A 83 -13.22 3.03 -9.36
N PHE A 84 -14.04 3.94 -9.86
CA PHE A 84 -14.90 4.84 -9.09
C PHE A 84 -16.26 4.98 -9.76
N GLY A 85 -17.32 5.20 -8.99
CA GLY A 85 -18.66 5.45 -9.53
C GLY A 85 -19.34 4.25 -10.19
N ALA A 86 -18.74 3.06 -10.21
CA ALA A 86 -19.27 1.88 -10.92
C ALA A 86 -20.62 1.35 -10.38
N ARG A 87 -21.04 1.78 -9.21
CA ARG A 87 -22.36 1.43 -8.65
C ARG A 87 -23.50 2.33 -9.16
N ASP A 88 -23.15 3.42 -9.80
CA ASP A 88 -24.10 4.35 -10.38
C ASP A 88 -24.10 4.19 -11.91
N PRO A 89 -25.17 3.63 -12.51
CA PRO A 89 -25.23 3.42 -13.94
C PRO A 89 -25.29 4.74 -14.74
N ASP A 90 -25.78 5.81 -14.14
CA ASP A 90 -25.86 7.13 -14.78
C ASP A 90 -24.47 7.76 -14.86
N PHE A 91 -23.66 7.64 -13.82
CA PHE A 91 -22.26 8.03 -13.85
C PHE A 91 -21.51 7.33 -15.00
N ALA A 92 -21.60 6.00 -15.06
CA ALA A 92 -20.94 5.22 -16.09
C ALA A 92 -21.41 5.60 -17.51
N ARG A 93 -22.72 5.82 -17.70
CA ARG A 93 -23.30 6.23 -18.98
C ARG A 93 -22.82 7.64 -19.40
N ARG A 94 -22.77 8.60 -18.47
CA ARG A 94 -22.29 9.96 -18.75
C ARG A 94 -20.81 9.99 -19.05
N LEU A 95 -20.01 9.21 -18.32
CA LEU A 95 -18.60 9.07 -18.63
C LEU A 95 -18.38 8.42 -20.02
N ALA A 96 -19.21 7.44 -20.41
CA ALA A 96 -19.17 6.83 -21.73
C ALA A 96 -19.53 7.81 -22.89
N ALA A 97 -20.33 8.84 -22.60
CA ALA A 97 -20.68 9.87 -23.59
C ALA A 97 -19.47 10.70 -24.07
N THR A 98 -18.31 10.58 -23.41
CA THR A 98 -17.04 11.17 -23.90
C THR A 98 -16.53 10.55 -25.19
N GLY A 99 -17.05 9.38 -25.60
CA GLY A 99 -16.61 8.65 -26.78
C GLY A 99 -15.24 7.98 -26.66
N LEU A 100 -14.58 8.05 -25.50
CA LEU A 100 -13.29 7.44 -25.24
C LEU A 100 -13.43 5.93 -24.98
N ARG A 101 -12.35 5.16 -25.21
CA ARG A 101 -12.30 3.76 -24.79
C ARG A 101 -12.40 3.71 -23.26
N LEU A 102 -13.48 3.14 -22.73
CA LEU A 102 -13.84 3.21 -21.33
C LEU A 102 -13.90 1.83 -20.66
N THR A 103 -13.37 1.75 -19.47
CA THR A 103 -13.62 0.68 -18.49
C THR A 103 -14.10 1.34 -17.20
N VAL A 104 -15.31 1.05 -16.72
CA VAL A 104 -15.79 1.42 -15.38
C VAL A 104 -16.04 0.13 -14.61
N ALA A 105 -15.41 -0.03 -13.46
CA ALA A 105 -15.52 -1.24 -12.66
C ALA A 105 -15.44 -0.94 -11.16
N PRO A 106 -16.04 -1.78 -10.29
CA PRO A 106 -15.86 -1.64 -8.84
C PRO A 106 -14.40 -1.77 -8.44
N SER A 107 -13.98 -1.01 -7.43
CA SER A 107 -12.66 -1.17 -6.80
C SER A 107 -12.59 -2.35 -5.82
N VAL A 108 -13.74 -2.94 -5.47
CA VAL A 108 -13.86 -4.07 -4.55
C VAL A 108 -14.05 -5.36 -5.35
N ALA A 109 -13.29 -6.38 -5.04
CA ALA A 109 -13.38 -7.68 -5.68
C ALA A 109 -14.65 -8.44 -5.27
N PRO A 110 -15.20 -9.29 -6.16
CA PRO A 110 -16.22 -10.25 -5.77
C PRO A 110 -15.65 -11.30 -4.81
N PRO A 111 -16.48 -12.00 -4.04
CA PRO A 111 -16.03 -13.06 -3.14
C PRO A 111 -15.13 -14.10 -3.83
N GLY A 112 -14.08 -14.52 -3.14
CA GLY A 112 -13.14 -15.54 -3.61
C GLY A 112 -12.04 -15.04 -4.57
N ARG A 113 -11.95 -13.74 -4.83
CA ARG A 113 -10.91 -13.15 -5.67
C ARG A 113 -10.13 -12.10 -4.90
N ASP A 114 -8.83 -12.01 -5.12
CA ASP A 114 -8.02 -10.92 -4.59
C ASP A 114 -8.35 -9.61 -5.30
N VAL A 115 -8.27 -8.49 -4.55
CA VAL A 115 -8.60 -7.16 -5.10
C VAL A 115 -7.67 -6.80 -6.25
N TRP A 116 -6.36 -7.03 -6.13
CA TRP A 116 -5.41 -6.74 -7.21
C TRP A 116 -5.68 -7.59 -8.48
N GLU A 117 -6.09 -8.86 -8.33
CA GLU A 117 -6.47 -9.71 -9.46
C GLU A 117 -7.76 -9.22 -10.13
N HIS A 118 -8.71 -8.76 -9.31
CA HIS A 118 -9.95 -8.18 -9.82
C HIS A 118 -9.64 -6.93 -10.66
N LEU A 119 -8.87 -5.99 -10.12
CA LEU A 119 -8.52 -4.74 -10.83
C LEU A 119 -7.81 -5.05 -12.15
N LEU A 120 -6.86 -5.98 -12.16
CA LEU A 120 -6.18 -6.43 -13.38
C LEU A 120 -7.16 -7.07 -14.38
N ALA A 121 -8.04 -7.93 -13.92
CA ALA A 121 -9.03 -8.61 -14.77
C ALA A 121 -10.02 -7.64 -15.45
N THR A 122 -10.29 -6.47 -14.87
CA THR A 122 -11.15 -5.43 -15.48
C THR A 122 -10.59 -4.91 -16.80
N LEU A 123 -9.30 -5.11 -17.07
CA LEU A 123 -8.64 -4.71 -18.31
C LEU A 123 -8.72 -5.77 -19.41
N GLY A 124 -9.23 -6.96 -19.10
CA GLY A 124 -9.31 -8.10 -20.02
C GLY A 124 -7.99 -8.87 -20.18
N ASP A 125 -7.02 -8.64 -19.28
CA ASP A 125 -5.70 -9.28 -19.33
C ASP A 125 -5.58 -10.43 -18.32
N GLY A 126 -5.19 -11.62 -18.81
CA GLY A 126 -5.01 -12.84 -18.00
C GLY A 126 -3.56 -13.11 -17.55
N SER A 127 -2.56 -12.35 -18.03
CA SER A 127 -1.15 -12.58 -17.68
C SER A 127 -0.73 -11.83 -16.42
N THR A 128 -0.45 -12.57 -15.33
CA THR A 128 -0.26 -11.96 -14.00
C THR A 128 1.17 -12.00 -13.48
N ARG A 129 2.04 -12.89 -13.97
CA ARG A 129 3.32 -13.19 -13.29
C ARG A 129 4.34 -12.05 -13.31
N ALA A 130 4.61 -11.47 -14.47
CA ALA A 130 5.61 -10.38 -14.62
C ALA A 130 5.19 -9.09 -13.90
N ARG A 131 3.89 -8.91 -13.63
CA ARG A 131 3.35 -7.70 -12.99
C ARG A 131 3.39 -7.73 -11.46
N ARG A 132 3.87 -8.84 -10.88
CA ARG A 132 4.03 -9.02 -9.43
C ARG A 132 5.46 -8.80 -8.95
N ASP A 133 6.35 -8.38 -9.82
CA ASP A 133 7.72 -8.03 -9.45
C ASP A 133 7.73 -6.81 -8.53
N VAL A 134 8.61 -6.83 -7.54
CA VAL A 134 8.79 -5.71 -6.61
C VAL A 134 9.26 -4.45 -7.35
N VAL A 135 8.88 -3.29 -6.82
CA VAL A 135 9.31 -2.00 -7.32
C VAL A 135 10.81 -1.81 -7.01
N ARG A 136 11.59 -1.49 -8.02
CA ARG A 136 13.00 -1.12 -7.84
C ARG A 136 13.09 0.38 -7.57
N LEU A 137 13.55 0.73 -6.37
CA LEU A 137 13.69 2.13 -6.00
C LEU A 137 14.94 2.76 -6.63
N ALA A 138 14.82 4.01 -7.07
CA ALA A 138 15.96 4.83 -7.42
C ALA A 138 16.83 5.14 -6.17
N ASP A 139 18.12 5.34 -6.36
CA ASP A 139 19.09 5.64 -5.29
C ASP A 139 18.68 6.86 -4.44
N GLY A 140 18.05 7.86 -5.07
CA GLY A 140 17.53 9.04 -4.36
C GLY A 140 16.52 8.67 -3.27
N LEU A 141 15.57 7.77 -3.57
CA LEU A 141 14.58 7.32 -2.59
C LEU A 141 15.22 6.50 -1.46
N ILE A 142 16.22 5.71 -1.79
CA ILE A 142 17.02 4.98 -0.78
C ILE A 142 17.75 5.97 0.14
N GLY A 143 18.30 7.04 -0.43
CA GLY A 143 18.94 8.14 0.31
C GLY A 143 17.98 8.86 1.26
N GLU A 144 16.76 9.19 0.77
CA GLU A 144 15.70 9.79 1.60
C GLU A 144 15.32 8.87 2.77
N GLY A 145 15.20 7.57 2.52
CA GLY A 145 14.91 6.58 3.56
C GLY A 145 15.99 6.51 4.63
N ARG A 146 17.27 6.59 4.24
CA ARG A 146 18.39 6.67 5.18
C ARG A 146 18.32 7.93 6.03
N ALA A 147 18.10 9.08 5.41
CA ALA A 147 17.98 10.35 6.12
C ALA A 147 16.80 10.33 7.12
N ALA A 148 15.67 9.73 6.75
CA ALA A 148 14.52 9.59 7.64
C ALA A 148 14.82 8.69 8.86
N LEU A 149 15.53 7.58 8.68
CA LEU A 149 15.98 6.71 9.78
C LEU A 149 16.95 7.45 10.70
N SER A 150 17.93 8.13 10.15
CA SER A 150 18.90 8.94 10.91
C SER A 150 18.21 10.03 11.75
N ALA A 151 17.20 10.72 11.16
CA ALA A 151 16.40 11.73 11.87
C ALA A 151 15.57 11.11 13.03
N ALA A 152 15.18 9.85 12.93
CA ALA A 152 14.55 9.11 14.03
C ALA A 152 15.56 8.58 15.07
N CYS A 153 16.82 9.00 14.99
CA CYS A 153 17.92 8.51 15.84
C CYS A 153 18.13 6.99 15.75
N ALA A 154 17.90 6.42 14.57
CA ALA A 154 18.23 5.04 14.30
C ALA A 154 19.75 4.93 14.04
N ASP A 155 20.36 3.87 14.58
CA ASP A 155 21.77 3.56 14.38
C ASP A 155 21.95 2.80 13.05
N ASP A 156 22.66 3.39 12.12
CA ASP A 156 22.90 2.80 10.78
C ASP A 156 23.70 1.48 10.82
N ALA A 157 24.43 1.21 11.92
CA ALA A 157 25.22 -0.01 12.09
C ALA A 157 24.37 -1.22 12.54
N ARG A 158 23.12 -0.98 13.01
CA ARG A 158 22.26 -2.06 13.53
C ARG A 158 21.13 -2.36 12.56
N PRO A 159 20.81 -3.66 12.32
CA PRO A 159 19.67 -4.03 11.49
C PRO A 159 18.37 -3.49 12.08
N VAL A 160 17.56 -2.83 11.24
CA VAL A 160 16.30 -2.19 11.63
C VAL A 160 15.13 -3.11 11.33
N VAL A 161 14.29 -3.37 12.33
CA VAL A 161 12.95 -3.93 12.14
C VAL A 161 11.93 -2.80 12.20
N VAL A 162 11.23 -2.56 11.11
CA VAL A 162 10.16 -1.56 11.06
C VAL A 162 8.85 -2.20 11.51
N VAL A 163 8.16 -1.55 12.44
CA VAL A 163 6.87 -2.01 12.98
C VAL A 163 5.80 -0.97 12.70
N HIS A 164 4.66 -1.40 12.17
CA HIS A 164 3.51 -0.51 11.99
C HIS A 164 2.28 -1.08 12.73
N PRO A 165 2.01 -0.58 13.95
CA PRO A 165 0.89 -1.06 14.76
C PRO A 165 -0.45 -0.44 14.34
N GLY A 166 -0.44 0.54 13.44
CA GLY A 166 -1.63 1.20 12.90
C GLY A 166 -2.38 0.35 11.87
N ALA A 167 -3.60 0.74 11.57
CA ALA A 167 -4.43 0.23 10.48
C ALA A 167 -5.57 1.21 10.18
N GLY A 168 -6.24 1.03 9.04
CA GLY A 168 -7.38 1.87 8.62
C GLY A 168 -8.59 1.82 9.56
N SER A 169 -8.68 0.83 10.45
CA SER A 169 -9.68 0.74 11.53
C SER A 169 -9.10 0.00 12.74
N SER A 170 -9.67 0.24 13.92
CA SER A 170 -9.29 -0.46 15.15
C SER A 170 -9.51 -1.98 15.06
N ALA A 171 -10.56 -2.42 14.35
CA ALA A 171 -10.87 -3.84 14.15
C ALA A 171 -9.79 -4.61 13.37
N LYS A 172 -8.87 -3.93 12.70
CA LYS A 172 -7.72 -4.51 11.98
C LYS A 172 -6.41 -4.47 12.78
N ARG A 173 -6.41 -3.87 13.97
CA ARG A 173 -5.20 -3.68 14.77
C ARG A 173 -4.95 -4.89 15.65
N TRP A 174 -3.83 -5.55 15.44
CA TRP A 174 -3.33 -6.55 16.39
C TRP A 174 -2.90 -5.85 17.68
N PRO A 175 -3.17 -6.40 18.88
CA PRO A 175 -2.88 -5.72 20.15
C PRO A 175 -1.42 -5.32 20.31
N ALA A 176 -1.17 -4.12 20.84
CA ALA A 176 0.20 -3.63 21.11
C ALA A 176 0.98 -4.55 22.05
N ALA A 177 0.30 -5.17 23.04
CA ALA A 177 0.90 -6.16 23.93
C ALA A 177 1.44 -7.38 23.15
N ALA A 178 0.69 -7.86 22.18
CA ALA A 178 1.10 -8.99 21.35
C ALA A 178 2.30 -8.65 20.46
N PHE A 179 2.35 -7.44 19.88
CA PHE A 179 3.56 -6.95 19.21
C PHE A 179 4.76 -6.93 20.17
N ALA A 180 4.58 -6.40 21.40
CA ALA A 180 5.66 -6.32 22.39
C ALA A 180 6.17 -7.73 22.78
N GLU A 181 5.30 -8.70 22.98
CA GLU A 181 5.67 -10.10 23.26
C GLU A 181 6.53 -10.72 22.15
N VAL A 182 6.34 -10.30 20.89
CA VAL A 182 7.18 -10.73 19.77
C VAL A 182 8.50 -9.98 19.76
N LEU A 183 8.48 -8.65 19.92
CA LEU A 183 9.62 -7.77 19.64
C LEU A 183 10.65 -7.76 20.75
N VAL A 184 10.24 -7.73 22.04
CA VAL A 184 11.15 -7.60 23.18
C VAL A 184 12.19 -8.74 23.23
N PRO A 185 11.84 -10.01 23.07
CA PRO A 185 12.84 -11.08 23.03
C PRO A 185 13.81 -10.98 21.85
N MET A 186 13.36 -10.43 20.72
CA MET A 186 14.20 -10.31 19.52
C MET A 186 15.26 -9.22 19.67
N THR A 187 14.94 -8.08 20.30
CA THR A 187 15.91 -7.01 20.54
C THR A 187 17.07 -7.48 21.44
N ALA A 188 16.75 -8.29 22.46
CA ALA A 188 17.76 -8.81 23.39
C ALA A 188 18.73 -9.81 22.75
N ARG A 189 18.24 -10.64 21.80
CA ARG A 189 18.99 -11.78 21.26
C ARG A 189 19.77 -11.47 19.98
N ARG A 190 19.35 -10.48 19.18
CA ARG A 190 19.85 -10.30 17.81
C ARG A 190 20.46 -8.92 17.52
N ASN A 191 20.71 -8.11 18.53
CA ASN A 191 21.21 -6.74 18.36
C ASN A 191 20.39 -5.90 17.34
N LEU A 192 19.08 -6.15 17.28
CA LEU A 192 18.17 -5.47 16.39
C LEU A 192 17.74 -4.13 16.97
N GLN A 193 17.38 -3.22 16.08
CA GLN A 193 16.76 -1.95 16.41
C GLN A 193 15.31 -1.94 15.95
N ILE A 194 14.39 -1.58 16.84
CA ILE A 194 12.97 -1.44 16.51
C ILE A 194 12.68 0.01 16.15
N VAL A 195 12.08 0.23 14.98
CA VAL A 195 11.56 1.52 14.54
C VAL A 195 10.06 1.38 14.33
N VAL A 196 9.29 2.09 15.14
CA VAL A 196 7.82 2.12 15.05
C VAL A 196 7.42 3.26 14.13
N HIS A 197 6.75 2.95 13.03
CA HIS A 197 6.20 3.94 12.11
C HIS A 197 4.89 4.52 12.65
N GLU A 198 4.78 5.84 12.68
CA GLU A 198 3.59 6.59 13.04
C GLU A 198 3.09 7.38 11.83
N GLY A 199 1.94 6.98 11.29
CA GLY A 199 1.20 7.75 10.29
C GLY A 199 0.22 8.75 10.93
N PRO A 200 -0.52 9.51 10.12
CA PRO A 200 -1.39 10.59 10.63
C PRO A 200 -2.48 10.15 11.61
N ALA A 201 -2.91 8.88 11.57
CA ALA A 201 -4.00 8.35 12.41
C ALA A 201 -3.51 7.32 13.45
N ASP A 202 -2.18 7.20 13.67
CA ASP A 202 -1.60 6.08 14.41
C ASP A 202 -1.03 6.45 15.77
N ALA A 203 -1.25 7.69 16.24
CA ALA A 203 -0.68 8.18 17.50
C ALA A 203 -1.01 7.26 18.70
N GLU A 204 -2.26 6.78 18.80
CA GLU A 204 -2.70 5.90 19.88
C GLU A 204 -1.98 4.55 19.88
N PRO A 205 -2.04 3.72 18.82
CA PRO A 205 -1.39 2.41 18.81
C PRO A 205 0.15 2.54 18.91
N VAL A 206 0.75 3.59 18.37
CA VAL A 206 2.19 3.87 18.52
C VAL A 206 2.54 4.19 19.97
N ALA A 207 1.77 5.05 20.65
CA ALA A 207 2.00 5.36 22.06
C ALA A 207 1.84 4.12 22.95
N GLN A 208 0.87 3.27 22.68
CA GLN A 208 0.69 2.00 23.40
C GLN A 208 1.90 1.08 23.23
N LEU A 209 2.36 0.87 21.99
CA LEU A 209 3.52 0.01 21.72
C LEU A 209 4.82 0.59 22.30
N SER A 210 5.03 1.90 22.22
CA SER A 210 6.25 2.55 22.73
C SER A 210 6.39 2.44 24.23
N ARG A 211 5.28 2.40 24.98
CA ARG A 211 5.32 2.14 26.45
C ARG A 211 5.79 0.72 26.77
N LEU A 212 5.44 -0.25 25.92
CA LEU A 212 5.76 -1.66 26.11
C LEU A 212 7.14 -2.03 25.56
N VAL A 213 7.66 -1.25 24.60
CA VAL A 213 8.98 -1.41 24.01
C VAL A 213 9.75 -0.08 24.10
N PRO A 214 10.24 0.32 25.29
CA PRO A 214 10.86 1.64 25.50
C PRO A 214 12.14 1.87 24.69
N SER A 215 12.80 0.81 24.23
CA SER A 215 13.98 0.88 23.36
C SER A 215 13.64 1.20 21.90
N ALA A 216 12.37 1.14 21.51
CA ALA A 216 11.95 1.46 20.14
C ALA A 216 12.10 2.95 19.84
N ARG A 217 12.51 3.25 18.60
CA ARG A 217 12.51 4.59 18.04
C ARG A 217 11.20 4.82 17.30
N VAL A 218 10.71 6.06 17.23
CA VAL A 218 9.49 6.39 16.51
C VAL A 218 9.83 7.22 15.28
N LEU A 219 9.43 6.71 14.13
CA LEU A 219 9.51 7.40 12.84
C LEU A 219 8.15 8.07 12.55
N ARG A 220 8.08 9.39 12.78
CA ARG A 220 6.82 10.15 12.69
C ARG A 220 6.62 10.79 11.35
N GLY A 221 5.52 10.45 10.68
CA GLY A 221 5.00 11.12 9.51
C GLY A 221 6.00 11.33 8.36
N PRO A 222 6.87 10.37 8.02
CA PRO A 222 7.77 10.56 6.88
C PRO A 222 6.95 10.73 5.60
N ALA A 223 7.47 11.49 4.65
CA ALA A 223 6.91 11.50 3.29
C ALA A 223 6.87 10.08 2.74
N LEU A 224 5.83 9.73 1.97
CA LEU A 224 5.67 8.37 1.45
C LEU A 224 6.85 7.87 0.61
N PRO A 225 7.51 8.69 -0.22
CA PRO A 225 8.74 8.28 -0.93
C PRO A 225 9.89 7.92 0.03
N ALA A 226 10.11 8.73 1.07
CA ALA A 226 11.09 8.44 2.10
C ALA A 226 10.74 7.16 2.90
N LEU A 227 9.45 6.95 3.21
CA LEU A 227 8.98 5.70 3.83
C LEU A 227 9.25 4.49 2.94
N ALA A 228 9.04 4.59 1.63
CA ALA A 228 9.39 3.53 0.68
C ALA A 228 10.89 3.19 0.77
N GLY A 229 11.77 4.19 0.83
CA GLY A 229 13.20 4.00 1.02
C GLY A 229 13.57 3.34 2.36
N VAL A 230 12.89 3.71 3.46
CA VAL A 230 13.03 3.05 4.77
C VAL A 230 12.66 1.57 4.69
N LEU A 231 11.50 1.27 4.09
CA LEU A 231 10.96 -0.09 3.99
C LEU A 231 11.83 -0.99 3.09
N ALA A 232 12.35 -0.46 1.99
CA ALA A 232 13.25 -1.21 1.11
C ALA A 232 14.59 -1.58 1.76
N ARG A 233 15.01 -0.84 2.79
CA ARG A 233 16.29 -1.03 3.51
C ARG A 233 16.15 -1.76 4.83
N CYS A 234 14.95 -1.88 5.39
CA CYS A 234 14.79 -2.53 6.69
C CYS A 234 15.17 -4.02 6.61
N ALA A 235 15.73 -4.55 7.69
CA ALA A 235 16.04 -5.97 7.81
C ALA A 235 14.76 -6.82 7.80
N ALA A 236 13.69 -6.30 8.41
CA ALA A 236 12.35 -6.87 8.34
C ALA A 236 11.27 -5.80 8.61
N TYR A 237 10.06 -6.12 8.19
CA TYR A 237 8.86 -5.34 8.49
C TYR A 237 7.81 -6.25 9.15
N VAL A 238 7.08 -5.72 10.13
CA VAL A 238 5.87 -6.35 10.64
C VAL A 238 4.78 -5.29 10.85
N GLY A 239 3.57 -5.58 10.39
CA GLY A 239 2.45 -4.64 10.54
C GLY A 239 1.10 -5.27 10.22
N ASN A 240 0.04 -4.54 10.56
CA ASN A 240 -1.34 -4.92 10.29
C ASN A 240 -1.71 -4.74 8.81
N ASP A 241 -2.89 -5.21 8.41
CA ASP A 241 -3.55 -4.86 7.15
C ASP A 241 -3.71 -3.34 7.03
N SER A 242 -2.78 -2.71 6.32
CA SER A 242 -2.67 -1.25 6.18
C SER A 242 -1.98 -0.87 4.88
N GLY A 243 -2.14 0.39 4.45
CA GLY A 243 -1.43 0.92 3.29
C GLY A 243 0.09 0.84 3.40
N VAL A 244 0.65 0.96 4.62
CA VAL A 244 2.09 0.84 4.88
C VAL A 244 2.57 -0.59 4.62
N SER A 245 1.79 -1.60 4.98
CA SER A 245 2.09 -3.01 4.70
C SER A 245 2.08 -3.31 3.20
N HIS A 246 1.16 -2.69 2.46
CA HIS A 246 1.16 -2.78 0.99
C HIS A 246 2.39 -2.12 0.37
N LEU A 247 2.81 -0.96 0.90
CA LEU A 247 4.03 -0.29 0.45
C LEU A 247 5.27 -1.14 0.76
N ALA A 248 5.36 -1.71 1.96
CA ALA A 248 6.46 -2.61 2.34
C ALA A 248 6.55 -3.81 1.38
N ALA A 249 5.42 -4.43 1.07
CA ALA A 249 5.37 -5.53 0.11
C ALA A 249 5.77 -5.08 -1.30
N ALA A 250 5.28 -3.93 -1.75
CA ALA A 250 5.55 -3.41 -3.10
C ALA A 250 7.04 -3.13 -3.32
N VAL A 251 7.75 -2.61 -2.32
CA VAL A 251 9.20 -2.31 -2.41
C VAL A 251 10.09 -3.48 -2.04
N GLY A 252 9.52 -4.66 -1.82
CA GLY A 252 10.27 -5.89 -1.58
C GLY A 252 10.83 -6.05 -0.16
N ALA A 253 10.29 -5.36 0.83
CA ALA A 253 10.65 -5.57 2.22
C ALA A 253 10.40 -7.04 2.62
N ARG A 254 11.28 -7.60 3.47
CA ARG A 254 11.06 -8.89 4.12
C ARG A 254 9.93 -8.73 5.14
N ALA A 255 8.68 -8.82 4.70
CA ALA A 255 7.52 -8.41 5.45
C ALA A 255 6.75 -9.58 6.05
N VAL A 256 6.25 -9.38 7.28
CA VAL A 256 5.19 -10.16 7.92
C VAL A 256 3.97 -9.26 8.03
N VAL A 257 2.89 -9.61 7.35
CA VAL A 257 1.67 -8.79 7.31
C VAL A 257 0.52 -9.55 7.96
N LEU A 258 -0.15 -8.90 8.91
CA LEU A 258 -1.18 -9.48 9.74
C LEU A 258 -2.56 -9.10 9.22
N PHE A 259 -3.34 -10.11 8.86
CA PHE A 259 -4.71 -9.95 8.37
C PHE A 259 -5.71 -10.61 9.29
N THR A 260 -6.94 -10.12 9.31
CA THR A 260 -8.08 -10.92 9.77
C THR A 260 -8.55 -11.84 8.64
N PRO A 261 -9.19 -12.97 8.93
CA PRO A 261 -9.74 -13.85 7.89
C PRO A 261 -10.66 -13.14 6.90
N ALA A 262 -11.44 -12.16 7.37
CA ALA A 262 -12.38 -11.41 6.54
C ALA A 262 -11.70 -10.51 5.50
N ASN A 263 -10.43 -10.12 5.72
CA ASN A 263 -9.71 -9.16 4.88
C ASN A 263 -8.68 -9.81 3.94
N LEU A 264 -8.57 -11.12 3.89
CA LEU A 264 -7.55 -11.80 3.08
C LEU A 264 -7.60 -11.46 1.59
N ALA A 265 -8.75 -11.09 1.04
CA ALA A 265 -8.87 -10.64 -0.34
C ALA A 265 -8.08 -9.35 -0.65
N TRP A 266 -7.70 -8.60 0.38
CA TRP A 266 -6.90 -7.37 0.29
C TRP A 266 -5.39 -7.62 0.45
N ARG A 267 -4.94 -8.87 0.46
CA ARG A 267 -3.51 -9.16 0.58
C ARG A 267 -2.68 -8.51 -0.52
N PRO A 268 -1.41 -8.16 -0.25
CA PRO A 268 -0.52 -7.57 -1.24
C PRO A 268 -0.35 -8.47 -2.48
N TRP A 269 -0.20 -7.85 -3.63
CA TRP A 269 0.07 -8.54 -4.90
C TRP A 269 1.51 -9.08 -5.01
N ALA A 270 2.49 -8.48 -4.31
CA ALA A 270 3.86 -8.96 -4.34
C ALA A 270 4.00 -10.36 -3.70
N LEU A 271 4.96 -11.15 -4.16
CA LEU A 271 5.15 -12.54 -3.72
C LEU A 271 5.96 -12.67 -2.41
N ALA A 272 6.74 -11.64 -2.07
CA ALA A 272 7.70 -11.68 -0.97
C ALA A 272 7.10 -11.68 0.46
N PRO A 273 5.98 -10.98 0.76
CA PRO A 273 5.50 -10.89 2.13
C PRO A 273 4.92 -12.21 2.63
N ARG A 274 5.17 -12.52 3.91
CA ARG A 274 4.47 -13.58 4.64
C ARG A 274 3.17 -12.99 5.19
N VAL A 275 2.04 -13.44 4.67
CA VAL A 275 0.72 -13.06 5.16
C VAL A 275 0.30 -14.07 6.23
N LEU A 276 -0.02 -13.58 7.42
CA LEU A 276 -0.53 -14.38 8.53
C LEU A 276 -1.95 -13.92 8.91
N THR A 277 -2.80 -14.87 9.23
CA THR A 277 -4.11 -14.59 9.81
C THR A 277 -4.02 -14.60 11.32
N VAL A 278 -4.50 -13.53 11.95
CA VAL A 278 -4.49 -13.35 13.41
C VAL A 278 -5.85 -12.88 13.91
N ALA A 279 -6.15 -13.17 15.17
CA ALA A 279 -7.26 -12.56 15.87
C ALA A 279 -6.83 -11.16 16.38
N THR A 280 -7.63 -10.15 16.13
CA THR A 280 -7.34 -8.75 16.49
C THR A 280 -8.03 -8.32 17.78
N ASP A 281 -9.11 -8.97 18.17
CA ASP A 281 -9.84 -8.74 19.42
C ASP A 281 -9.14 -9.37 20.63
N CYS A 282 -8.52 -10.54 20.44
CA CYS A 282 -7.81 -11.26 21.48
C CYS A 282 -6.64 -12.06 20.86
N ALA A 283 -5.42 -11.53 20.93
CA ALA A 283 -4.24 -12.24 20.44
C ALA A 283 -4.02 -13.54 21.25
N THR A 284 -3.97 -14.67 20.57
CA THR A 284 -3.69 -15.94 21.18
C THR A 284 -2.18 -16.19 21.30
N LEU A 285 -1.77 -17.06 22.25
CA LEU A 285 -0.37 -17.52 22.33
C LEU A 285 0.10 -18.18 21.02
N ARG A 286 -0.85 -18.81 20.29
CA ARG A 286 -0.58 -19.39 18.97
C ARG A 286 -0.22 -18.31 17.97
N ASP A 287 -0.97 -17.20 17.92
CA ASP A 287 -0.71 -16.08 17.02
C ASP A 287 0.66 -15.44 17.33
N VAL A 288 0.94 -15.17 18.61
CA VAL A 288 2.23 -14.60 19.04
C VAL A 288 3.41 -15.49 18.61
N ARG A 289 3.29 -16.82 18.79
CA ARG A 289 4.32 -17.77 18.37
C ARG A 289 4.47 -17.79 16.85
N ALA A 290 3.38 -17.78 16.09
CA ALA A 290 3.40 -17.79 14.64
C ALA A 290 4.05 -16.52 14.07
N VAL A 291 3.67 -15.34 14.60
CA VAL A 291 4.24 -14.05 14.17
C VAL A 291 5.71 -13.98 14.52
N ARG A 292 6.11 -14.39 15.73
CA ARG A 292 7.52 -14.44 16.14
C ARG A 292 8.34 -15.33 15.22
N HIS A 293 7.90 -16.56 14.98
CA HIS A 293 8.59 -17.50 14.09
C HIS A 293 8.74 -16.95 12.67
N ALA A 294 7.65 -16.35 12.13
CA ALA A 294 7.68 -15.74 10.80
C ALA A 294 8.66 -14.58 10.74
N LEU A 295 8.68 -13.70 11.76
CA LEU A 295 9.55 -12.55 11.81
C LEU A 295 11.03 -12.97 11.99
N GLU A 296 11.33 -13.94 12.85
CA GLU A 296 12.67 -14.51 13.03
C GLU A 296 13.21 -15.11 11.71
N ALA A 297 12.35 -15.77 10.95
CA ALA A 297 12.74 -16.37 9.68
C ALA A 297 12.97 -15.36 8.55
N VAL A 298 12.41 -14.14 8.62
CA VAL A 298 12.68 -13.09 7.61
C VAL A 298 13.85 -12.19 8.01
N VAL A 299 14.19 -12.11 9.30
CA VAL A 299 15.38 -11.39 9.81
C VAL A 299 16.67 -12.17 9.62
N ALA A 300 16.58 -13.50 9.58
CA ALA A 300 17.73 -14.37 9.33
C ALA A 300 18.27 -14.22 7.91
#